data_f6953a6d6eab390b79b9c8dd39345653
#
_entry.id   f6953a6d6eab390b79b9c8dd39345653
#
_cell.length_a   1.000
_cell.length_b   1.000
_cell.length_c   1.000
_cell.angle_alpha   90.00
_cell.angle_beta   90.00
_cell.angle_gamma   90.00
#
_symmetry.space_group_name_H-M   'P 1'
#
loop_
_entity.id
_entity.type
_entity.pdbx_description
1 polymer ?
#
loop_
_entity_poly.entity_id
_entity_poly.type
_entity_poly.pdbx_seq_one_letter_code
_entity_poly.pdbx_strand_id
1 'polypeptide(L)'
;VCARALRHVRSIGGRQPWEPTRALVIGAGAVGMLATILLRLEGVDVWTASLEPSNDLVAAVGGHYVATGDEPLTSLGGFDIVIEAAGNAQLMADALGLLRRSGIACLLGIDPRQQAVSIDGPTLALDTILENRVLFGSVNAARQDWLAAVEALEGARTRWPGALEQLIGLRVPLDRFADAFAYRGGKATLVLDDYDER
;
A
#
# COMPACT_ATOMS: atom_id res chain seq x y z
N VAL A 1 8.46 2.25 -6.05
CA VAL A 1 8.23 1.10 -5.12
C VAL A 1 6.88 0.46 -5.44
N CYS A 2 5.73 1.16 -5.30
CA CYS A 2 4.39 0.56 -5.47
C CYS A 2 4.18 -0.05 -6.87
N ALA A 3 4.54 0.66 -7.95
CA ALA A 3 4.43 0.12 -9.31
C ALA A 3 5.24 -1.19 -9.49
N ARG A 4 6.45 -1.27 -8.91
CA ARG A 4 7.23 -2.50 -8.88
C ARG A 4 6.53 -3.61 -8.10
N ALA A 5 6.02 -3.30 -6.91
CA ALA A 5 5.31 -4.26 -6.08
C ALA A 5 4.12 -4.87 -6.83
N LEU A 6 3.29 -4.05 -7.45
CA LEU A 6 2.12 -4.52 -8.21
C LEU A 6 2.53 -5.30 -9.46
N ARG A 7 3.58 -4.88 -10.17
CA ARG A 7 4.13 -5.68 -11.27
C ARG A 7 4.59 -7.07 -10.81
N HIS A 8 5.25 -7.18 -9.65
CA HIS A 8 5.63 -8.48 -9.08
C HIS A 8 4.40 -9.29 -8.66
N VAL A 9 3.41 -8.66 -8.02
CA VAL A 9 2.12 -9.30 -7.71
C VAL A 9 1.50 -9.89 -8.96
N ARG A 10 1.42 -9.13 -10.07
CA ARG A 10 0.87 -9.62 -11.34
C ARG A 10 1.70 -10.76 -11.93
N SER A 11 3.03 -10.64 -11.91
CA SER A 11 3.94 -11.68 -12.40
C SER A 11 3.77 -13.00 -11.61
N ILE A 12 3.67 -12.91 -10.29
CA ILE A 12 3.43 -14.08 -9.43
C ILE A 12 2.03 -14.64 -9.66
N GLY A 13 1.01 -13.79 -9.80
CA GLY A 13 -0.36 -14.19 -10.10
C GLY A 13 -0.48 -14.98 -11.40
N GLY A 14 0.31 -14.61 -12.41
CA GLY A 14 0.35 -15.29 -13.72
C GLY A 14 0.81 -16.74 -13.71
N ARG A 15 1.21 -17.31 -12.54
CA ARG A 15 1.50 -18.75 -12.39
C ARG A 15 0.27 -19.65 -12.61
N GLN A 16 -0.92 -19.07 -12.62
CA GLN A 16 -2.21 -19.74 -12.85
C GLN A 16 -3.24 -18.71 -13.37
N PRO A 17 -4.42 -19.13 -13.87
CA PRO A 17 -5.51 -18.19 -14.11
C PRO A 17 -5.86 -17.45 -12.83
N TRP A 18 -5.70 -16.10 -12.83
CA TRP A 18 -5.85 -15.29 -11.63
C TRP A 18 -6.33 -13.88 -11.98
N GLU A 19 -7.52 -13.55 -11.53
CA GLU A 19 -8.17 -12.26 -11.74
C GLU A 19 -8.52 -11.67 -10.37
N PRO A 20 -7.62 -10.89 -9.76
CA PRO A 20 -7.85 -10.33 -8.44
C PRO A 20 -8.91 -9.24 -8.50
N THR A 21 -9.88 -9.34 -7.60
CA THR A 21 -11.01 -8.41 -7.48
C THR A 21 -10.98 -7.60 -6.20
N ARG A 22 -10.36 -8.14 -5.12
CA ARG A 22 -10.32 -7.50 -3.81
C ARG A 22 -8.89 -7.37 -3.30
N ALA A 23 -8.56 -6.19 -2.79
CA ALA A 23 -7.27 -5.94 -2.16
C ALA A 23 -7.43 -5.28 -0.80
N LEU A 24 -6.50 -5.58 0.10
CA LEU A 24 -6.28 -4.87 1.36
C LEU A 24 -4.93 -4.17 1.33
N VAL A 25 -4.93 -2.89 1.65
CA VAL A 25 -3.71 -2.12 1.91
C VAL A 25 -3.66 -1.80 3.40
N ILE A 26 -2.62 -2.23 4.08
CA ILE A 26 -2.40 -1.99 5.51
C ILE A 26 -1.43 -0.83 5.66
N GLY A 27 -1.91 0.29 6.22
CA GLY A 27 -1.20 1.56 6.33
C GLY A 27 -1.66 2.59 5.31
N ALA A 28 -2.15 3.74 5.79
CA ALA A 28 -2.63 4.86 4.97
C ALA A 28 -1.58 5.99 4.81
N GLY A 29 -0.30 5.70 5.02
CA GLY A 29 0.80 6.60 4.70
C GLY A 29 1.00 6.76 3.18
N ALA A 30 2.00 7.56 2.77
CA ALA A 30 2.24 7.86 1.36
C ALA A 30 2.40 6.60 0.47
N VAL A 31 3.08 5.56 0.96
CA VAL A 31 3.28 4.30 0.21
C VAL A 31 1.96 3.54 0.08
N GLY A 32 1.22 3.38 1.21
CA GLY A 32 -0.07 2.68 1.19
C GLY A 32 -1.11 3.40 0.32
N MET A 33 -1.20 4.73 0.41
CA MET A 33 -2.11 5.49 -0.43
C MET A 33 -1.78 5.40 -1.91
N LEU A 34 -0.49 5.42 -2.30
CA LEU A 34 -0.09 5.17 -3.68
C LEU A 34 -0.44 3.75 -4.14
N ALA A 35 -0.28 2.74 -3.28
CA ALA A 35 -0.72 1.37 -3.60
C ALA A 35 -2.24 1.29 -3.78
N THR A 36 -3.02 1.96 -2.91
CA THR A 36 -4.48 2.08 -3.02
C THR A 36 -4.88 2.70 -4.36
N ILE A 37 -4.30 3.84 -4.73
CA ILE A 37 -4.57 4.53 -5.99
C ILE A 37 -4.27 3.62 -7.19
N LEU A 38 -3.10 2.98 -7.22
CA LEU A 38 -2.70 2.09 -8.31
C LEU A 38 -3.66 0.90 -8.47
N LEU A 39 -4.04 0.24 -7.39
CA LEU A 39 -5.00 -0.86 -7.41
C LEU A 39 -6.40 -0.40 -7.86
N ARG A 40 -6.83 0.79 -7.43
CA ARG A 40 -8.10 1.39 -7.88
C ARG A 40 -8.09 1.76 -9.37
N LEU A 41 -6.95 2.20 -9.91
CA LEU A 41 -6.79 2.43 -11.36
C LEU A 41 -6.98 1.14 -12.16
N GLU A 42 -6.51 0.01 -11.64
CA GLU A 42 -6.69 -1.31 -12.23
C GLU A 42 -8.11 -1.89 -12.05
N GLY A 43 -8.99 -1.17 -11.36
CA GLY A 43 -10.39 -1.59 -11.13
C GLY A 43 -10.58 -2.56 -9.96
N VAL A 44 -9.54 -2.80 -9.16
CA VAL A 44 -9.64 -3.65 -7.97
C VAL A 44 -10.47 -2.94 -6.89
N ASP A 45 -11.30 -3.68 -6.16
CA ASP A 45 -12.02 -3.20 -4.99
C ASP A 45 -11.07 -3.20 -3.80
N VAL A 46 -10.77 -2.00 -3.23
CA VAL A 46 -9.67 -1.80 -2.28
C VAL A 46 -10.18 -1.36 -0.92
N TRP A 47 -9.78 -2.10 0.11
CA TRP A 47 -9.83 -1.69 1.51
C TRP A 47 -8.48 -1.11 1.93
N THR A 48 -8.47 0.03 2.60
CA THR A 48 -7.26 0.63 3.18
C THR A 48 -7.45 0.75 4.68
N ALA A 49 -6.61 0.05 5.43
CA ALA A 49 -6.69 -0.02 6.88
C ALA A 49 -5.56 0.78 7.54
N SER A 50 -5.87 1.57 8.56
CA SER A 50 -4.89 2.34 9.32
C SER A 50 -5.38 2.65 10.75
N LEU A 51 -4.51 3.24 11.57
CA LEU A 51 -4.83 3.60 12.95
C LEU A 51 -5.64 4.89 13.07
N GLU A 52 -5.59 5.77 12.08
CA GLU A 52 -6.32 7.01 12.05
C GLU A 52 -7.84 6.73 11.96
N PRO A 53 -8.69 7.60 12.53
CA PRO A 53 -10.15 7.35 12.54
C PRO A 53 -10.80 7.49 11.15
N SER A 54 -10.20 8.21 10.23
CA SER A 54 -10.69 8.40 8.86
C SER A 54 -9.57 8.75 7.89
N ASN A 55 -9.84 8.57 6.59
CA ASN A 55 -8.97 9.03 5.51
C ASN A 55 -9.82 9.39 4.28
N ASP A 56 -10.01 10.69 4.05
CA ASP A 56 -10.86 11.20 2.98
C ASP A 56 -10.32 10.87 1.58
N LEU A 57 -9.00 10.73 1.43
CA LEU A 57 -8.39 10.37 0.17
C LEU A 57 -8.78 8.94 -0.27
N VAL A 58 -8.94 8.00 0.67
CA VAL A 58 -9.42 6.64 0.34
C VAL A 58 -10.82 6.70 -0.27
N ALA A 59 -11.73 7.48 0.34
CA ALA A 59 -13.08 7.68 -0.19
C ALA A 59 -13.06 8.41 -1.54
N ALA A 60 -12.21 9.43 -1.69
CA ALA A 60 -12.09 10.21 -2.93
C ALA A 60 -11.66 9.36 -4.13
N VAL A 61 -10.86 8.31 -3.91
CA VAL A 61 -10.48 7.37 -4.97
C VAL A 61 -11.41 6.16 -5.09
N GLY A 62 -12.52 6.17 -4.34
CA GLY A 62 -13.53 5.10 -4.37
C GLY A 62 -13.10 3.82 -3.65
N GLY A 63 -12.20 3.91 -2.68
CA GLY A 63 -11.82 2.80 -1.80
C GLY A 63 -12.67 2.77 -0.51
N HIS A 64 -12.51 1.70 0.27
CA HIS A 64 -13.13 1.52 1.59
C HIS A 64 -12.08 1.77 2.67
N TYR A 65 -12.37 2.66 3.60
CA TYR A 65 -11.47 2.91 4.73
C TYR A 65 -11.88 2.09 5.95
N VAL A 66 -10.89 1.57 6.69
CA VAL A 66 -11.08 0.81 7.92
C VAL A 66 -10.14 1.35 8.99
N ALA A 67 -10.71 1.85 10.07
CA ALA A 67 -9.95 2.18 11.28
C ALA A 67 -9.65 0.88 12.05
N THR A 68 -8.37 0.51 12.20
CA THR A 68 -7.96 -0.79 12.76
C THR A 68 -8.22 -0.94 14.26
N GLY A 69 -8.68 0.10 14.94
CA GLY A 69 -9.10 0.04 16.34
C GLY A 69 -10.50 -0.54 16.56
N ASP A 70 -11.33 -0.58 15.53
CA ASP A 70 -12.74 -0.92 15.66
C ASP A 70 -13.01 -2.40 15.44
N GLU A 71 -12.35 -3.03 14.46
CA GLU A 71 -12.53 -4.44 14.12
C GLU A 71 -11.22 -5.13 13.69
N PRO A 72 -11.06 -6.43 13.97
CA PRO A 72 -9.91 -7.17 13.47
C PRO A 72 -9.99 -7.30 11.93
N LEU A 73 -8.85 -7.14 11.24
CA LEU A 73 -8.79 -7.20 9.77
C LEU A 73 -9.33 -8.52 9.18
N THR A 74 -9.32 -9.60 9.97
CA THR A 74 -9.86 -10.90 9.58
C THR A 74 -11.38 -10.90 9.42
N SER A 75 -12.10 -9.96 10.07
CA SER A 75 -13.56 -9.82 9.91
C SER A 75 -13.96 -9.33 8.52
N LEU A 76 -13.06 -8.68 7.80
CA LEU A 76 -13.30 -8.17 6.45
C LEU A 76 -13.39 -9.27 5.38
N GLY A 77 -13.10 -10.52 5.73
CA GLY A 77 -13.00 -11.64 4.81
C GLY A 77 -11.66 -11.67 4.05
N GLY A 78 -11.49 -12.64 3.15
CA GLY A 78 -10.23 -12.82 2.45
C GLY A 78 -10.03 -11.86 1.27
N PHE A 79 -8.75 -11.63 0.92
CA PHE A 79 -8.32 -10.75 -0.15
C PHE A 79 -7.47 -11.50 -1.19
N ASP A 80 -7.55 -11.09 -2.44
CA ASP A 80 -6.70 -11.62 -3.52
C ASP A 80 -5.29 -11.00 -3.43
N ILE A 81 -5.22 -9.74 -2.98
CA ILE A 81 -3.97 -9.00 -2.79
C ILE A 81 -3.98 -8.38 -1.39
N VAL A 82 -2.86 -8.52 -0.67
CA VAL A 82 -2.58 -7.77 0.56
C VAL A 82 -1.28 -7.00 0.37
N ILE A 83 -1.31 -5.68 0.60
CA ILE A 83 -0.11 -4.83 0.60
C ILE A 83 0.12 -4.36 2.03
N GLU A 84 1.20 -4.78 2.66
CA GLU A 84 1.60 -4.28 3.97
C GLU A 84 2.56 -3.10 3.79
N ALA A 85 2.13 -1.91 4.20
CA ALA A 85 2.85 -0.64 4.07
C ALA A 85 2.91 0.17 5.38
N ALA A 86 2.47 -0.42 6.50
CA ALA A 86 2.53 0.20 7.82
C ALA A 86 3.89 -0.03 8.51
N GLY A 87 4.62 -1.06 8.11
CA GLY A 87 5.89 -1.42 8.76
C GLY A 87 5.68 -1.98 10.16
N ASN A 88 4.72 -2.88 10.33
CA ASN A 88 4.45 -3.53 11.60
C ASN A 88 4.71 -5.04 11.48
N ALA A 89 5.65 -5.56 12.27
CA ALA A 89 6.08 -6.95 12.18
C ALA A 89 4.95 -7.97 12.43
N GLN A 90 4.00 -7.67 13.32
CA GLN A 90 2.85 -8.56 13.55
C GLN A 90 1.91 -8.56 12.34
N LEU A 91 1.60 -7.39 11.76
CA LEU A 91 0.76 -7.30 10.56
C LEU A 91 1.42 -7.98 9.35
N MET A 92 2.77 -7.94 9.26
CA MET A 92 3.53 -8.70 8.24
C MET A 92 3.36 -10.21 8.44
N ALA A 93 3.43 -10.68 9.69
CA ALA A 93 3.23 -12.09 10.01
C ALA A 93 1.79 -12.55 9.74
N ASP A 94 0.80 -11.69 10.00
CA ASP A 94 -0.62 -12.00 9.85
C ASP A 94 -1.10 -11.88 8.39
N ALA A 95 -0.34 -11.20 7.53
CA ALA A 95 -0.76 -10.88 6.15
C ALA A 95 -1.15 -12.11 5.32
N LEU A 96 -0.50 -13.25 5.54
CA LEU A 96 -0.81 -14.50 4.83
C LEU A 96 -2.21 -15.01 5.19
N GLY A 97 -2.62 -14.90 6.46
CA GLY A 97 -3.94 -15.31 6.95
C GLY A 97 -5.10 -14.45 6.42
N LEU A 98 -4.80 -13.25 5.90
CA LEU A 98 -5.80 -12.36 5.30
C LEU A 98 -6.07 -12.68 3.82
N LEU A 99 -5.31 -13.59 3.22
CA LEU A 99 -5.43 -13.94 1.81
C LEU A 99 -6.54 -14.99 1.58
N ARG A 100 -7.17 -14.89 0.42
CA ARG A 100 -7.92 -15.99 -0.19
C ARG A 100 -6.97 -17.04 -0.76
N ARG A 101 -7.55 -18.15 -1.21
CA ARG A 101 -6.81 -19.15 -2.01
C ARG A 101 -6.12 -18.44 -3.20
N SER A 102 -4.88 -18.81 -3.43
CA SER A 102 -4.03 -18.23 -4.49
C SER A 102 -3.73 -16.73 -4.34
N GLY A 103 -4.07 -16.15 -3.20
CA GLY A 103 -3.80 -14.76 -2.90
C GLY A 103 -2.30 -14.45 -2.72
N ILE A 104 -1.97 -13.18 -2.83
CA ILE A 104 -0.58 -12.71 -2.81
C ILE A 104 -0.46 -11.54 -1.85
N ALA A 105 0.41 -11.68 -0.85
CA ALA A 105 0.79 -10.60 0.06
C ALA A 105 2.17 -10.04 -0.31
N CYS A 106 2.26 -8.71 -0.40
CA CYS A 106 3.50 -7.98 -0.65
C CYS A 106 3.84 -7.07 0.53
N LEU A 107 5.02 -7.26 1.10
CA LEU A 107 5.54 -6.45 2.20
C LEU A 107 6.35 -5.28 1.65
N LEU A 108 5.95 -4.06 1.96
CA LEU A 108 6.62 -2.81 1.61
C LEU A 108 7.09 -2.02 2.84
N GLY A 109 6.46 -2.24 3.98
CA GLY A 109 6.83 -1.63 5.24
C GLY A 109 8.12 -2.21 5.82
N ILE A 110 8.75 -1.49 6.73
CA ILE A 110 9.92 -1.94 7.50
C ILE A 110 9.64 -1.64 8.97
N ASP A 111 9.71 -2.65 9.82
CA ASP A 111 9.61 -2.45 11.27
C ASP A 111 11.00 -2.17 11.85
N PRO A 112 11.29 -0.94 12.29
CA PRO A 112 12.59 -0.60 12.85
C PRO A 112 12.79 -1.11 14.28
N ARG A 113 11.73 -1.61 14.94
CA ARG A 113 11.75 -1.98 16.37
C ARG A 113 12.44 -3.31 16.63
N GLN A 114 12.65 -4.15 15.60
CA GLN A 114 13.32 -5.47 15.68
C GLN A 114 12.69 -6.40 16.76
N GLN A 115 11.38 -6.32 16.97
CA GLN A 115 10.66 -7.16 17.91
C GLN A 115 10.36 -8.52 17.28
N ALA A 116 10.58 -9.58 18.05
CA ALA A 116 10.14 -10.91 17.66
C ALA A 116 8.62 -10.99 17.68
N VAL A 117 8.04 -11.62 16.67
CA VAL A 117 6.61 -11.92 16.56
C VAL A 117 6.40 -13.42 16.55
N SER A 118 5.23 -13.86 17.04
CA SER A 118 4.84 -15.27 16.99
C SER A 118 4.13 -15.56 15.68
N ILE A 119 4.51 -16.65 15.04
CA ILE A 119 3.85 -17.16 13.83
C ILE A 119 3.42 -18.60 14.10
N ASP A 120 2.16 -18.91 13.79
CA ASP A 120 1.67 -20.29 13.79
C ASP A 120 2.24 -21.03 12.58
N GLY A 121 3.36 -21.74 12.80
CA GLY A 121 4.07 -22.46 11.74
C GLY A 121 3.22 -23.51 11.01
N PRO A 122 2.47 -24.38 11.73
CA PRO A 122 1.53 -25.32 11.10
C PRO A 122 0.52 -24.63 10.16
N THR A 123 -0.15 -23.57 10.59
CA THR A 123 -1.10 -22.82 9.77
C THR A 123 -0.40 -22.14 8.61
N LEU A 124 0.78 -21.54 8.81
CA LEU A 124 1.58 -20.96 7.74
C LEU A 124 1.90 -21.98 6.64
N ALA A 125 2.31 -23.20 7.02
CA ALA A 125 2.64 -24.27 6.07
C ALA A 125 1.39 -24.70 5.28
N LEU A 126 0.24 -24.90 5.94
CA LEU A 126 -1.00 -25.27 5.30
C LEU A 126 -1.47 -24.20 4.32
N ASP A 127 -1.49 -22.94 4.74
CA ASP A 127 -1.87 -21.78 3.92
C ASP A 127 -0.99 -21.64 2.68
N THR A 128 0.31 -21.78 2.85
CA THR A 128 1.26 -21.66 1.74
C THR A 128 1.10 -22.81 0.74
N ILE A 129 0.98 -24.05 1.22
CA ILE A 129 1.02 -25.26 0.38
C ILE A 129 -0.37 -25.55 -0.21
N LEU A 130 -1.40 -25.67 0.65
CA LEU A 130 -2.72 -26.14 0.22
C LEU A 130 -3.57 -25.03 -0.41
N GLU A 131 -3.36 -23.79 0.01
CA GLU A 131 -4.09 -22.64 -0.50
C GLU A 131 -3.31 -21.86 -1.59
N ASN A 132 -2.10 -22.29 -1.95
CA ASN A 132 -1.23 -21.61 -2.92
C ASN A 132 -1.02 -20.11 -2.62
N ARG A 133 -1.02 -19.72 -1.34
CA ARG A 133 -0.79 -18.34 -0.92
C ARG A 133 0.69 -17.99 -1.04
N VAL A 134 0.98 -16.73 -1.34
CA VAL A 134 2.36 -16.23 -1.46
C VAL A 134 2.56 -15.00 -0.59
N LEU A 135 3.67 -14.98 0.13
CA LEU A 135 4.18 -13.82 0.84
C LEU A 135 5.55 -13.47 0.29
N PHE A 136 5.76 -12.20 -0.10
CA PHE A 136 7.05 -11.71 -0.58
C PHE A 136 7.28 -10.25 -0.22
N GLY A 137 8.53 -9.81 -0.24
CA GLY A 137 8.91 -8.41 -0.05
C GLY A 137 9.29 -7.74 -1.37
N SER A 138 9.10 -6.42 -1.45
CA SER A 138 9.53 -5.63 -2.60
C SER A 138 10.17 -4.31 -2.17
N VAL A 139 11.25 -3.94 -2.86
CA VAL A 139 12.01 -2.72 -2.58
C VAL A 139 12.55 -2.13 -3.89
N ASN A 140 12.86 -0.84 -3.89
CA ASN A 140 13.41 -0.10 -5.03
C ASN A 140 12.46 -0.03 -6.25
N ALA A 141 13.00 0.33 -7.40
CA ALA A 141 12.31 0.39 -8.69
C ALA A 141 13.31 0.28 -9.83
N ALA A 142 12.96 -0.41 -10.90
CA ALA A 142 13.68 -0.40 -12.16
C ALA A 142 13.12 0.69 -13.09
N ARG A 143 13.80 0.96 -14.22
CA ARG A 143 13.36 1.98 -15.18
C ARG A 143 11.90 1.79 -15.62
N GLN A 144 11.49 0.58 -15.90
CA GLN A 144 10.11 0.25 -16.28
C GLN A 144 9.09 0.59 -15.20
N ASP A 145 9.46 0.45 -13.92
CA ASP A 145 8.58 0.76 -12.78
C ASP A 145 8.39 2.28 -12.63
N TRP A 146 9.42 3.07 -12.97
CA TRP A 146 9.31 4.53 -13.03
C TRP A 146 8.39 5.00 -14.15
N LEU A 147 8.52 4.42 -15.35
CA LEU A 147 7.66 4.75 -16.49
C LEU A 147 6.20 4.41 -16.18
N ALA A 148 5.94 3.22 -15.65
CA ALA A 148 4.60 2.80 -15.24
C ALA A 148 4.03 3.70 -14.12
N ALA A 149 4.89 4.17 -13.20
CA ALA A 149 4.44 5.06 -12.13
C ALA A 149 4.03 6.44 -12.68
N VAL A 150 4.76 7.00 -13.64
CA VAL A 150 4.39 8.28 -14.29
C VAL A 150 3.05 8.15 -14.99
N GLU A 151 2.87 7.12 -15.82
CA GLU A 151 1.61 6.84 -16.51
C GLU A 151 0.44 6.69 -15.52
N ALA A 152 0.65 5.95 -14.43
CA ALA A 152 -0.38 5.76 -13.41
C ALA A 152 -0.74 7.05 -12.67
N LEU A 153 0.25 7.92 -12.38
CA LEU A 153 -0.01 9.22 -11.76
C LEU A 153 -0.80 10.15 -12.69
N GLU A 154 -0.51 10.15 -13.99
CA GLU A 154 -1.30 10.90 -14.99
C GLU A 154 -2.74 10.37 -15.07
N GLY A 155 -2.91 9.05 -15.07
CA GLY A 155 -4.22 8.39 -15.02
C GLY A 155 -5.00 8.75 -13.74
N ALA A 156 -4.34 8.75 -12.59
CA ALA A 156 -4.95 9.12 -11.31
C ALA A 156 -5.37 10.58 -11.29
N ARG A 157 -4.53 11.50 -11.79
CA ARG A 157 -4.86 12.93 -11.88
C ARG A 157 -6.09 13.18 -12.76
N THR A 158 -6.21 12.43 -13.84
CA THR A 158 -7.37 12.53 -14.74
C THR A 158 -8.64 11.95 -14.10
N ARG A 159 -8.52 10.81 -13.43
CA ARG A 159 -9.67 10.09 -12.88
C ARG A 159 -10.16 10.69 -11.57
N TRP A 160 -9.25 11.22 -10.73
CA TRP A 160 -9.54 11.80 -9.41
C TRP A 160 -8.80 13.13 -9.24
N PRO A 161 -9.27 14.22 -9.87
CA PRO A 161 -8.65 15.53 -9.75
C PRO A 161 -8.49 15.96 -8.28
N GLY A 162 -7.32 16.43 -7.90
CA GLY A 162 -7.01 16.86 -6.53
C GLY A 162 -6.63 15.73 -5.56
N ALA A 163 -6.72 14.45 -5.94
CA ALA A 163 -6.41 13.34 -5.05
C ALA A 163 -4.90 13.21 -4.78
N LEU A 164 -4.06 13.40 -5.78
CA LEU A 164 -2.62 13.28 -5.62
C LEU A 164 -2.01 14.40 -4.78
N GLU A 165 -2.57 15.59 -4.88
CA GLU A 165 -2.16 16.77 -4.12
C GLU A 165 -2.33 16.56 -2.61
N GLN A 166 -3.32 15.79 -2.19
CA GLN A 166 -3.55 15.44 -0.78
C GLN A 166 -2.46 14.54 -0.18
N LEU A 167 -1.67 13.87 -1.01
CA LEU A 167 -0.51 13.10 -0.53
C LEU A 167 0.62 14.00 -0.01
N ILE A 168 0.66 15.24 -0.47
CA ILE A 168 1.68 16.22 -0.07
C ILE A 168 1.08 17.11 1.02
N GLY A 169 1.28 16.75 2.27
CA GLY A 169 0.72 17.48 3.39
C GLY A 169 1.53 18.70 3.83
N LEU A 170 2.80 18.81 3.39
CA LEU A 170 3.65 19.94 3.72
C LEU A 170 4.59 20.30 2.56
N ARG A 171 4.65 21.59 2.22
CA ARG A 171 5.63 22.16 1.31
C ARG A 171 6.38 23.28 2.03
N VAL A 172 7.69 23.20 2.12
CA VAL A 172 8.52 24.23 2.76
C VAL A 172 9.75 24.53 1.92
N PRO A 173 10.27 25.77 1.95
CA PRO A 173 11.52 26.10 1.29
C PRO A 173 12.70 25.38 1.97
N LEU A 174 13.83 25.32 1.28
CA LEU A 174 15.00 24.54 1.72
C LEU A 174 15.53 24.97 3.10
N ASP A 175 15.53 26.27 3.41
CA ASP A 175 15.98 26.82 4.70
C ASP A 175 15.11 26.35 5.88
N ARG A 176 13.89 25.86 5.62
CA ARG A 176 12.98 25.27 6.60
C ARG A 176 12.96 23.73 6.56
N PHE A 177 14.02 23.09 6.11
CA PHE A 177 14.08 21.62 6.00
C PHE A 177 13.78 20.89 7.32
N ALA A 178 14.12 21.50 8.46
CA ALA A 178 13.84 20.91 9.77
C ALA A 178 12.34 20.67 10.01
N ASP A 179 11.47 21.57 9.50
CA ASP A 179 10.01 21.41 9.61
C ASP A 179 9.53 20.19 8.79
N ALA A 180 10.12 19.98 7.60
CA ALA A 180 9.81 18.81 6.79
C ALA A 180 10.22 17.49 7.48
N PHE A 181 11.36 17.46 8.17
CA PHE A 181 11.80 16.29 8.94
C PHE A 181 10.98 16.06 10.21
N ALA A 182 10.45 17.11 10.83
CA ALA A 182 9.59 17.03 12.00
C ALA A 182 8.14 16.66 11.64
N TYR A 183 7.73 16.85 10.38
CA TYR A 183 6.37 16.60 9.93
C TYR A 183 5.97 15.12 10.07
N ARG A 184 4.77 14.85 10.60
CA ARG A 184 4.26 13.50 10.87
C ARG A 184 2.99 13.17 10.08
N GLY A 185 2.52 14.07 9.22
CA GLY A 185 1.39 13.83 8.33
C GLY A 185 1.76 13.05 7.07
N GLY A 186 1.17 13.39 5.95
CA GLY A 186 1.49 12.78 4.65
C GLY A 186 2.94 13.02 4.18
N LYS A 187 3.16 13.20 2.91
CA LYS A 187 4.49 13.49 2.37
C LYS A 187 4.85 14.96 2.59
N ALA A 188 6.06 15.22 3.12
CA ALA A 188 6.67 16.55 3.11
C ALA A 188 7.56 16.71 1.87
N THR A 189 7.57 17.90 1.26
CA THR A 189 8.44 18.26 0.14
C THR A 189 9.21 19.55 0.43
N LEU A 190 10.47 19.58 -0.01
CA LEU A 190 11.29 20.78 -0.01
C LEU A 190 11.19 21.46 -1.38
N VAL A 191 10.90 22.74 -1.38
CA VAL A 191 10.91 23.59 -2.57
C VAL A 191 12.30 24.20 -2.69
N LEU A 192 13.02 23.92 -3.77
CA LEU A 192 14.41 24.33 -3.94
C LEU A 192 14.58 25.71 -4.59
N ASP A 193 13.60 26.14 -5.38
CA ASP A 193 13.55 27.44 -6.03
C ASP A 193 12.12 27.97 -5.98
N ASP A 194 11.91 29.24 -6.32
CA ASP A 194 10.61 29.83 -6.62
C ASP A 194 10.05 29.16 -7.89
N TYR A 195 9.65 27.90 -7.75
CA TYR A 195 8.99 27.16 -8.82
C TYR A 195 7.61 27.78 -8.98
N ASP A 196 7.53 28.75 -9.88
CA ASP A 196 6.27 29.32 -10.34
C ASP A 196 5.42 28.17 -10.88
N GLU A 197 4.28 27.91 -10.30
CA GLU A 197 3.29 26.93 -10.78
C GLU A 197 2.85 27.36 -12.18
N ARG A 198 3.51 26.83 -13.22
CA ARG A 198 3.08 26.95 -14.61
C ARG A 198 2.30 25.72 -15.02
#